data_28e090a29b6b729e71b06c1f23e26e06
#
_entry.id   28e090a29b6b729e71b06c1f23e26e06
#
_cell.length_a   1.000
_cell.length_b   1.000
_cell.length_c   1.000
_cell.angle_alpha   90.00
_cell.angle_beta   90.00
_cell.angle_gamma   90.00
#
_symmetry.space_group_name_H-M   'P 1'
#
loop_
_entity.id
_entity.type
_entity.pdbx_description
1 polymer ?
#
loop_
_entity_poly.entity_id
_entity_poly.type
_entity_poly.pdbx_seq_one_letter_code
_entity_poly.pdbx_strand_id
1 'polypeptide(L)'
;MAKLLYIEASPRKTRSKSIEVAKTFLDALHKAQPSLEVDTLDLWSTELPRFDGNVLDAKYAILHGQPHTDGQAQAWRQVEQVTARFKAPDCYLFSLPMWNFGLPYVLKHYIDVLIQPGLTFSFSPAEGYSGLVRGKKAVAVYARGGAYSEGTGMEGYDMQSKSLAGILGFIGITDLTSIFVEPTLSAPAESEAAVAKAKEQAVTLAKRWLS
;
A
#
# COMPACT_ATOMS: atom_id res chain seq x y z
N MET A 1 -3.59 22.09 0.36
CA MET A 1 -3.10 21.33 1.54
C MET A 1 -2.68 19.96 1.07
N ALA A 2 -1.56 19.46 1.54
CA ALA A 2 -1.11 18.12 1.16
C ALA A 2 -2.04 17.04 1.76
N LYS A 3 -2.27 15.97 1.01
CA LYS A 3 -3.14 14.85 1.41
C LYS A 3 -2.34 13.56 1.47
N LEU A 4 -2.53 12.80 2.54
CA LEU A 4 -1.94 11.48 2.73
C LEU A 4 -3.06 10.43 2.76
N LEU A 5 -2.91 9.35 1.98
CA LEU A 5 -3.73 8.17 2.13
C LEU A 5 -3.02 7.15 3.02
N TYR A 6 -3.62 6.87 4.18
CA TYR A 6 -3.15 5.82 5.08
C TYR A 6 -3.93 4.53 4.86
N ILE A 7 -3.26 3.47 4.40
CA ILE A 7 -3.84 2.18 4.07
C ILE A 7 -3.51 1.17 5.16
N GLU A 8 -4.53 0.77 5.92
CA GLU A 8 -4.44 -0.26 6.97
C GLU A 8 -4.78 -1.63 6.40
N ALA A 9 -3.83 -2.56 6.41
CA ALA A 9 -4.02 -3.92 5.94
C ALA A 9 -3.93 -4.98 7.05
N SER A 10 -3.92 -4.58 8.34
CA SER A 10 -3.87 -5.53 9.46
C SER A 10 -5.22 -5.68 10.17
N PRO A 11 -5.75 -6.91 10.33
CA PRO A 11 -7.00 -7.15 11.05
C PRO A 11 -6.85 -7.03 12.57
N ARG A 12 -5.62 -7.03 13.08
CA ARG A 12 -5.36 -7.05 14.53
C ARG A 12 -5.61 -5.71 15.22
N LYS A 13 -5.80 -4.64 14.47
CA LYS A 13 -6.13 -3.28 14.93
C LYS A 13 -5.21 -2.82 16.06
N THR A 14 -5.75 -2.63 17.26
CA THR A 14 -4.98 -2.16 18.43
C THR A 14 -3.82 -3.08 18.84
N ARG A 15 -3.83 -4.34 18.43
CA ARG A 15 -2.76 -5.31 18.67
C ARG A 15 -1.77 -5.41 17.52
N SER A 16 -1.92 -4.62 16.46
CA SER A 16 -1.08 -4.67 15.29
C SER A 16 0.19 -3.83 15.46
N LYS A 17 1.35 -4.47 15.34
CA LYS A 17 2.65 -3.80 15.43
C LYS A 17 2.90 -2.85 14.26
N SER A 18 2.44 -3.19 13.05
CA SER A 18 2.55 -2.28 11.91
C SER A 18 1.69 -1.04 12.06
N ILE A 19 0.44 -1.17 12.56
CA ILE A 19 -0.44 -0.02 12.83
C ILE A 19 0.13 0.84 13.97
N GLU A 20 0.66 0.22 15.02
CA GLU A 20 1.28 0.92 16.15
C GLU A 20 2.41 1.86 15.70
N VAL A 21 3.32 1.36 14.84
CA VAL A 21 4.43 2.15 14.30
C VAL A 21 3.94 3.18 13.26
N ALA A 22 2.96 2.83 12.42
CA ALA A 22 2.36 3.77 11.47
C ALA A 22 1.68 4.96 12.18
N LYS A 23 0.99 4.73 13.29
CA LYS A 23 0.43 5.80 14.11
C LYS A 23 1.52 6.70 14.70
N THR A 24 2.63 6.12 15.18
CA THR A 24 3.79 6.91 15.64
C THR A 24 4.34 7.81 14.54
N PHE A 25 4.40 7.31 13.29
CA PHE A 25 4.78 8.12 12.13
C PHE A 25 3.79 9.26 11.88
N LEU A 26 2.48 8.98 11.88
CA LEU A 26 1.43 9.99 11.66
C LEU A 26 1.43 11.07 12.75
N ASP A 27 1.57 10.69 14.03
CA ASP A 27 1.63 11.63 15.14
C ASP A 27 2.83 12.58 15.03
N ALA A 28 4.00 12.04 14.64
CA ALA A 28 5.21 12.85 14.43
C ALA A 28 5.07 13.74 13.18
N LEU A 29 4.46 13.22 12.12
CA LEU A 29 4.22 13.96 10.88
C LEU A 29 3.20 15.08 11.08
N HIS A 30 2.13 14.85 11.82
CA HIS A 30 1.14 15.87 12.15
C HIS A 30 1.73 17.02 13.00
N LYS A 31 2.67 16.69 13.90
CA LYS A 31 3.41 17.74 14.66
C LYS A 31 4.30 18.58 13.76
N ALA A 32 4.91 17.97 12.74
CA ALA A 32 5.76 18.68 11.78
C ALA A 32 4.94 19.46 10.72
N GLN A 33 3.77 18.95 10.36
CA GLN A 33 2.88 19.50 9.34
C GLN A 33 1.41 19.43 9.78
N PRO A 34 0.94 20.33 10.64
CA PRO A 34 -0.42 20.33 11.20
C PRO A 34 -1.54 20.47 10.14
N SER A 35 -1.22 21.00 8.95
CA SER A 35 -2.19 21.17 7.85
C SER A 35 -2.33 19.95 6.94
N LEU A 36 -1.60 18.87 7.19
CA LEU A 36 -1.71 17.64 6.41
C LEU A 36 -3.06 16.95 6.67
N GLU A 37 -3.82 16.74 5.62
CA GLU A 37 -5.04 15.92 5.67
C GLU A 37 -4.68 14.44 5.56
N VAL A 38 -5.20 13.61 6.47
CA VAL A 38 -5.03 12.15 6.45
C VAL A 38 -6.36 11.48 6.17
N ASP A 39 -6.46 10.81 5.02
CA ASP A 39 -7.55 9.89 4.70
C ASP A 39 -7.13 8.46 5.08
N THR A 40 -7.87 7.84 5.99
CA THR A 40 -7.58 6.46 6.43
C THR A 40 -8.46 5.47 5.68
N LEU A 41 -7.84 4.54 4.97
CA LEU A 41 -8.48 3.42 4.30
C LEU A 41 -8.19 2.12 5.07
N ASP A 42 -9.15 1.71 5.89
CA ASP A 42 -9.12 0.42 6.56
C ASP A 42 -9.67 -0.66 5.63
N LEU A 43 -8.78 -1.50 5.08
CA LEU A 43 -9.16 -2.54 4.13
C LEU A 43 -10.01 -3.67 4.72
N TRP A 44 -10.08 -3.78 6.06
CA TRP A 44 -10.91 -4.79 6.73
C TRP A 44 -12.32 -4.31 7.02
N SER A 45 -12.57 -3.01 6.95
CA SER A 45 -13.91 -2.40 7.10
C SER A 45 -14.45 -1.81 5.80
N THR A 46 -13.64 -1.78 4.74
CA THR A 46 -14.02 -1.23 3.44
C THR A 46 -14.48 -2.36 2.52
N GLU A 47 -15.67 -2.23 1.96
CA GLU A 47 -16.14 -3.13 0.92
C GLU A 47 -15.46 -2.76 -0.41
N LEU A 48 -14.60 -3.67 -0.89
CA LEU A 48 -13.97 -3.55 -2.19
C LEU A 48 -14.82 -4.25 -3.26
N PRO A 49 -14.89 -3.73 -4.50
CA PRO A 49 -15.56 -4.42 -5.58
C PRO A 49 -14.91 -5.78 -5.81
N ARG A 50 -15.73 -6.80 -6.09
CA ARG A 50 -15.21 -8.10 -6.51
C ARG A 50 -14.48 -7.94 -7.84
N PHE A 51 -13.29 -8.51 -7.94
CA PHE A 51 -12.52 -8.53 -9.17
C PHE A 51 -12.69 -9.91 -9.83
N ASP A 52 -13.92 -10.18 -10.30
CA ASP A 52 -14.36 -11.45 -10.86
C ASP A 52 -14.53 -11.40 -12.39
N GLY A 53 -15.07 -12.50 -12.98
CA GLY A 53 -15.27 -12.60 -14.42
C GLY A 53 -16.11 -11.46 -15.00
N ASN A 54 -17.15 -10.99 -14.30
CA ASN A 54 -18.00 -9.91 -14.78
C ASN A 54 -17.25 -8.57 -14.89
N VAL A 55 -16.37 -8.26 -13.91
CA VAL A 55 -15.50 -7.08 -13.95
C VAL A 55 -14.44 -7.20 -15.05
N LEU A 56 -13.89 -8.41 -15.25
CA LEU A 56 -12.92 -8.65 -16.33
C LEU A 56 -13.56 -8.49 -17.70
N ASP A 57 -14.77 -9.03 -17.91
CA ASP A 57 -15.52 -8.85 -19.16
C ASP A 57 -15.82 -7.37 -19.42
N ALA A 58 -16.25 -6.62 -18.38
CA ALA A 58 -16.45 -5.19 -18.45
C ALA A 58 -15.16 -4.44 -18.85
N LYS A 59 -14.05 -4.76 -18.20
CA LYS A 59 -12.74 -4.19 -18.50
C LYS A 59 -12.37 -4.35 -19.97
N TYR A 60 -12.44 -5.57 -20.49
CA TYR A 60 -12.04 -5.85 -21.87
C TYR A 60 -13.02 -5.25 -22.90
N ALA A 61 -14.32 -5.27 -22.63
CA ALA A 61 -15.30 -4.62 -23.50
C ALA A 61 -15.03 -3.11 -23.60
N ILE A 62 -14.83 -2.44 -22.47
CA ILE A 62 -14.55 -0.99 -22.41
C ILE A 62 -13.20 -0.66 -23.08
N LEU A 63 -12.12 -1.42 -22.77
CA LEU A 63 -10.81 -1.21 -23.37
C LEU A 63 -10.79 -1.34 -24.90
N HIS A 64 -11.63 -2.21 -25.45
CA HIS A 64 -11.69 -2.46 -26.90
C HIS A 64 -12.84 -1.71 -27.58
N GLY A 65 -13.55 -0.83 -26.87
CA GLY A 65 -14.69 -0.10 -27.42
C GLY A 65 -15.86 -0.98 -27.86
N GLN A 66 -16.02 -2.15 -27.19
CA GLN A 66 -17.07 -3.11 -27.53
C GLN A 66 -18.35 -2.85 -26.71
N PRO A 67 -19.51 -3.31 -27.20
CA PRO A 67 -20.75 -3.23 -26.44
C PRO A 67 -20.61 -3.93 -25.07
N HIS A 68 -21.17 -3.32 -24.05
CA HIS A 68 -21.22 -3.85 -22.69
C HIS A 68 -22.57 -3.53 -22.05
N THR A 69 -22.95 -4.34 -21.08
CA THR A 69 -24.21 -4.16 -20.34
C THR A 69 -24.10 -3.06 -19.30
N ASP A 70 -25.26 -2.53 -18.85
CA ASP A 70 -25.31 -1.54 -17.76
C ASP A 70 -24.67 -2.09 -16.47
N GLY A 71 -24.86 -3.40 -16.18
CA GLY A 71 -24.23 -4.07 -15.03
C GLY A 71 -22.70 -4.10 -15.13
N GLN A 72 -22.17 -4.36 -16.31
CA GLN A 72 -20.73 -4.31 -16.58
C GLN A 72 -20.19 -2.88 -16.44
N ALA A 73 -20.89 -1.89 -16.99
CA ALA A 73 -20.51 -0.48 -16.82
C ALA A 73 -20.52 -0.06 -15.34
N GLN A 74 -21.49 -0.53 -14.55
CA GLN A 74 -21.55 -0.25 -13.12
C GLN A 74 -20.40 -0.90 -12.36
N ALA A 75 -20.07 -2.15 -12.64
CA ALA A 75 -18.97 -2.87 -12.02
C ALA A 75 -17.62 -2.17 -12.31
N TRP A 76 -17.42 -1.71 -13.55
CA TRP A 76 -16.20 -0.97 -13.90
C TRP A 76 -16.13 0.40 -13.23
N ARG A 77 -17.22 1.13 -13.12
CA ARG A 77 -17.27 2.40 -12.37
C ARG A 77 -16.84 2.26 -10.92
N GLN A 78 -17.10 1.13 -10.26
CA GLN A 78 -16.61 0.87 -8.89
C GLN A 78 -15.07 0.75 -8.87
N VAL A 79 -14.47 0.10 -9.86
CA VAL A 79 -13.00 0.03 -10.02
C VAL A 79 -12.41 1.44 -10.24
N GLU A 80 -13.03 2.24 -11.10
CA GLU A 80 -12.61 3.63 -11.35
C GLU A 80 -12.70 4.50 -10.09
N GLN A 81 -13.74 4.36 -9.28
CA GLN A 81 -13.90 5.09 -8.02
C GLN A 81 -12.81 4.75 -7.00
N VAL A 82 -12.53 3.44 -6.81
CA VAL A 82 -11.44 2.98 -5.93
C VAL A 82 -10.10 3.54 -6.41
N THR A 83 -9.84 3.49 -7.72
CA THR A 83 -8.61 3.99 -8.32
C THR A 83 -8.51 5.52 -8.23
N ALA A 84 -9.59 6.25 -8.41
CA ALA A 84 -9.62 7.70 -8.27
C ALA A 84 -9.28 8.13 -6.84
N ARG A 85 -9.85 7.44 -5.81
CA ARG A 85 -9.50 7.67 -4.40
C ARG A 85 -8.01 7.42 -4.14
N PHE A 86 -7.43 6.36 -4.73
CA PHE A 86 -6.01 6.08 -4.60
C PHE A 86 -5.13 7.14 -5.28
N LYS A 87 -5.55 7.68 -6.42
CA LYS A 87 -4.76 8.67 -7.18
C LYS A 87 -4.84 10.09 -6.60
N ALA A 88 -5.86 10.41 -5.82
CA ALA A 88 -6.10 11.76 -5.33
C ALA A 88 -5.04 12.31 -4.34
N PRO A 89 -4.51 11.55 -3.36
CA PRO A 89 -3.56 12.06 -2.38
C PRO A 89 -2.17 12.30 -2.98
N ASP A 90 -1.38 13.11 -2.27
CA ASP A 90 -0.01 13.46 -2.66
C ASP A 90 1.01 12.40 -2.22
N CYS A 91 0.68 11.66 -1.17
CA CYS A 91 1.58 10.67 -0.57
C CYS A 91 0.81 9.53 0.13
N TYR A 92 1.53 8.46 0.46
CA TYR A 92 0.96 7.23 1.00
C TYR A 92 1.68 6.73 2.25
N LEU A 93 0.89 6.13 3.15
CA LEU A 93 1.39 5.31 4.24
C LEU A 93 0.68 3.96 4.18
N PHE A 94 1.45 2.88 4.24
CA PHE A 94 0.93 1.52 4.33
C PHE A 94 1.31 0.91 5.67
N SER A 95 0.40 0.18 6.32
CA SER A 95 0.70 -0.67 7.46
C SER A 95 0.19 -2.08 7.22
N LEU A 96 1.10 -3.06 7.20
CA LEU A 96 0.76 -4.43 6.81
C LEU A 96 1.55 -5.49 7.57
N PRO A 97 0.92 -6.62 7.93
CA PRO A 97 1.62 -7.80 8.41
C PRO A 97 2.17 -8.63 7.24
N MET A 98 3.19 -9.44 7.49
CA MET A 98 3.59 -10.51 6.57
C MET A 98 2.69 -11.74 6.79
N TRP A 99 2.07 -12.23 5.72
CA TRP A 99 1.33 -13.49 5.72
C TRP A 99 1.90 -14.42 4.65
N ASN A 100 2.35 -15.60 5.09
CA ASN A 100 2.97 -16.58 4.18
C ASN A 100 4.02 -15.95 3.26
N PHE A 101 4.94 -15.17 3.86
CA PHE A 101 6.03 -14.44 3.21
C PHE A 101 5.60 -13.27 2.30
N GLY A 102 4.30 -13.05 2.11
CA GLY A 102 3.75 -12.09 1.17
C GLY A 102 2.82 -11.05 1.81
N LEU A 103 2.03 -10.43 0.95
CA LEU A 103 1.02 -9.44 1.31
C LEU A 103 -0.24 -10.12 1.88
N PRO A 104 -0.94 -9.50 2.84
CA PRO A 104 -2.28 -9.94 3.24
C PRO A 104 -3.22 -9.93 2.04
N TYR A 105 -4.09 -10.95 1.92
CA TYR A 105 -4.99 -11.08 0.77
C TYR A 105 -5.87 -9.85 0.53
N VAL A 106 -6.28 -9.16 1.59
CA VAL A 106 -7.10 -7.95 1.46
C VAL A 106 -6.34 -6.81 0.77
N LEU A 107 -5.03 -6.68 1.05
CA LEU A 107 -4.18 -5.71 0.35
C LEU A 107 -3.92 -6.16 -1.10
N LYS A 108 -3.72 -7.47 -1.32
CA LYS A 108 -3.57 -7.99 -2.69
C LYS A 108 -4.82 -7.76 -3.51
N HIS A 109 -6.02 -7.99 -2.94
CA HIS A 109 -7.30 -7.68 -3.59
C HIS A 109 -7.40 -6.19 -3.94
N TYR A 110 -7.08 -5.30 -3.00
CA TYR A 110 -7.05 -3.85 -3.27
C TYR A 110 -6.12 -3.50 -4.43
N ILE A 111 -4.92 -4.07 -4.45
CA ILE A 111 -3.94 -3.90 -5.53
C ILE A 111 -4.49 -4.42 -6.87
N ASP A 112 -5.15 -5.58 -6.89
CA ASP A 112 -5.72 -6.15 -8.11
C ASP A 112 -6.83 -5.26 -8.71
N VAL A 113 -7.60 -4.60 -7.86
CA VAL A 113 -8.57 -3.59 -8.29
C VAL A 113 -7.87 -2.33 -8.84
N LEU A 114 -6.77 -1.88 -8.21
CA LEU A 114 -6.08 -0.63 -8.58
C LEU A 114 -5.28 -0.71 -9.88
N ILE A 115 -4.64 -1.86 -10.16
CA ILE A 115 -3.68 -1.98 -11.26
C ILE A 115 -4.41 -2.23 -12.58
N GLN A 116 -4.86 -1.14 -13.19
CA GLN A 116 -5.63 -1.20 -14.42
C GLN A 116 -5.02 -0.32 -15.52
N PRO A 117 -4.99 -0.81 -16.79
CA PRO A 117 -4.50 -0.04 -17.92
C PRO A 117 -5.39 1.20 -18.13
N GLY A 118 -4.76 2.32 -18.48
CA GLY A 118 -5.43 3.61 -18.63
C GLY A 118 -5.75 4.33 -17.31
N LEU A 119 -5.70 3.64 -16.16
CA LEU A 119 -5.96 4.21 -14.84
C LEU A 119 -4.68 4.45 -14.03
N THR A 120 -3.87 3.42 -13.83
CA THR A 120 -2.63 3.48 -13.02
C THR A 120 -1.36 3.21 -13.82
N PHE A 121 -1.49 2.61 -14.99
CA PHE A 121 -0.41 2.46 -15.96
C PHE A 121 -0.94 2.56 -17.39
N SER A 122 -0.03 2.81 -18.33
CA SER A 122 -0.30 2.75 -19.78
C SER A 122 0.72 1.83 -20.46
N PHE A 123 0.40 1.42 -21.66
CA PHE A 123 1.28 0.66 -22.53
C PHE A 123 1.21 1.23 -23.93
N SER A 124 2.37 1.40 -24.57
CA SER A 124 2.47 1.64 -26.01
C SER A 124 3.55 0.74 -26.61
N PRO A 125 3.42 0.30 -27.88
CA PRO A 125 4.47 -0.49 -28.53
C PRO A 125 5.83 0.21 -28.63
N ALA A 126 5.82 1.55 -28.67
CA ALA A 126 7.03 2.36 -28.80
C ALA A 126 7.77 2.55 -27.47
N GLU A 127 7.05 2.72 -26.37
CA GLU A 127 7.61 3.09 -25.06
C GLU A 127 7.48 1.99 -24.00
N GLY A 128 6.72 0.92 -24.30
CA GLY A 128 6.43 -0.13 -23.31
C GLY A 128 5.45 0.33 -22.21
N TYR A 129 5.63 -0.20 -21.01
CA TYR A 129 4.80 0.15 -19.84
C TYR A 129 5.24 1.47 -19.21
N SER A 130 4.28 2.28 -18.80
CA SER A 130 4.50 3.57 -18.15
C SER A 130 3.53 3.77 -17.00
N GLY A 131 4.05 4.01 -15.79
CA GLY A 131 3.23 4.31 -14.61
C GLY A 131 2.59 5.70 -14.70
N LEU A 132 1.34 5.80 -14.27
CA LEU A 132 0.53 7.02 -14.30
C LEU A 132 0.35 7.70 -12.93
N VAL A 133 0.93 7.12 -11.85
CA VAL A 133 0.88 7.67 -10.48
C VAL A 133 2.27 8.20 -10.10
N ARG A 134 2.71 9.25 -10.81
CA ARG A 134 4.07 9.78 -10.69
C ARG A 134 4.16 10.94 -9.70
N GLY A 135 5.39 11.22 -9.24
CA GLY A 135 5.69 12.39 -8.39
C GLY A 135 5.18 12.24 -6.96
N LYS A 136 4.83 11.04 -6.55
CA LYS A 136 4.32 10.73 -5.21
C LYS A 136 5.30 9.86 -4.44
N LYS A 137 5.30 10.01 -3.12
CA LYS A 137 6.14 9.22 -2.22
C LYS A 137 5.32 8.35 -1.29
N ALA A 138 5.90 7.27 -0.82
CA ALA A 138 5.24 6.32 0.06
C ALA A 138 6.14 5.89 1.22
N VAL A 139 5.51 5.60 2.36
CA VAL A 139 6.11 4.88 3.48
C VAL A 139 5.35 3.57 3.68
N ALA A 140 6.05 2.48 3.88
CA ALA A 140 5.45 1.19 4.22
C ALA A 140 6.04 0.63 5.51
N VAL A 141 5.15 0.33 6.46
CA VAL A 141 5.49 -0.28 7.75
C VAL A 141 5.10 -1.76 7.71
N TYR A 142 6.11 -2.61 7.73
CA TYR A 142 5.98 -4.06 7.62
C TYR A 142 6.17 -4.71 9.00
N ALA A 143 5.18 -5.46 9.50
CA ALA A 143 5.34 -6.28 10.71
C ALA A 143 5.52 -7.75 10.31
N ARG A 144 6.60 -8.36 10.77
CA ARG A 144 7.04 -9.70 10.38
C ARG A 144 7.33 -10.57 11.60
N GLY A 145 6.89 -11.83 11.55
CA GLY A 145 7.12 -12.79 12.64
C GLY A 145 8.59 -13.08 12.86
N GLY A 146 9.30 -13.47 11.81
CA GLY A 146 10.75 -13.62 11.75
C GLY A 146 11.45 -12.38 11.23
N ALA A 147 12.79 -12.42 11.15
CA ALA A 147 13.61 -11.40 10.51
C ALA A 147 13.94 -11.83 9.06
N TYR A 148 13.64 -10.94 8.10
CA TYR A 148 13.82 -11.19 6.66
C TYR A 148 14.62 -10.08 5.97
N SER A 149 15.16 -9.14 6.73
CA SER A 149 16.04 -8.09 6.21
C SER A 149 17.40 -8.65 5.79
N GLU A 150 18.16 -7.87 5.04
CA GLU A 150 19.49 -8.23 4.57
C GLU A 150 20.41 -8.66 5.73
N GLY A 151 21.17 -9.72 5.52
CA GLY A 151 22.09 -10.30 6.52
C GLY A 151 21.47 -11.32 7.47
N THR A 152 20.16 -11.63 7.34
CA THR A 152 19.47 -12.62 8.20
C THR A 152 19.51 -14.04 7.64
N GLY A 153 19.90 -14.23 6.36
CA GLY A 153 19.84 -15.51 5.64
C GLY A 153 18.42 -15.89 5.18
N MET A 154 17.42 -15.05 5.48
CA MET A 154 16.02 -15.27 5.11
C MET A 154 15.50 -14.29 4.06
N GLU A 155 16.36 -13.49 3.45
CA GLU A 155 16.03 -12.44 2.48
C GLU A 155 15.33 -12.98 1.24
N GLY A 156 15.61 -14.24 0.89
CA GLY A 156 14.98 -14.94 -0.23
C GLY A 156 13.46 -15.11 -0.04
N TYR A 157 12.99 -15.15 1.20
CA TYR A 157 11.59 -15.29 1.55
C TYR A 157 10.85 -13.94 1.69
N ASP A 158 11.54 -12.81 1.57
CA ASP A 158 10.88 -11.50 1.57
C ASP A 158 10.18 -11.24 0.23
N MET A 159 9.04 -11.86 0.05
CA MET A 159 8.12 -11.56 -1.04
C MET A 159 7.18 -10.40 -0.70
N GLN A 160 7.13 -9.99 0.57
CA GLN A 160 6.24 -8.93 1.03
C GLN A 160 6.70 -7.56 0.54
N SER A 161 7.90 -7.12 0.94
CA SER A 161 8.40 -5.78 0.59
C SER A 161 8.76 -5.69 -0.89
N LYS A 162 9.33 -6.74 -1.46
CA LYS A 162 9.67 -6.81 -2.89
C LYS A 162 8.43 -6.70 -3.79
N SER A 163 7.33 -7.40 -3.43
CA SER A 163 6.07 -7.30 -4.18
C SER A 163 5.48 -5.90 -4.11
N LEU A 164 5.38 -5.31 -2.91
CA LEU A 164 4.79 -3.97 -2.79
C LEU A 164 5.65 -2.93 -3.52
N ALA A 165 6.97 -2.97 -3.36
CA ALA A 165 7.89 -2.06 -4.04
C ALA A 165 7.80 -2.19 -5.57
N GLY A 166 7.80 -3.42 -6.09
CA GLY A 166 7.66 -3.68 -7.52
C GLY A 166 6.34 -3.15 -8.10
N ILE A 167 5.23 -3.38 -7.40
CA ILE A 167 3.91 -2.93 -7.82
C ILE A 167 3.81 -1.39 -7.78
N LEU A 168 4.25 -0.75 -6.71
CA LEU A 168 4.24 0.71 -6.59
C LEU A 168 5.16 1.35 -7.63
N GLY A 169 6.36 0.78 -7.85
CA GLY A 169 7.28 1.21 -8.90
C GLY A 169 6.67 1.08 -10.30
N PHE A 170 5.97 -0.03 -10.58
CA PHE A 170 5.29 -0.26 -11.86
C PHE A 170 4.26 0.83 -12.19
N ILE A 171 3.51 1.31 -11.20
CA ILE A 171 2.53 2.39 -11.41
C ILE A 171 3.13 3.80 -11.31
N GLY A 172 4.45 3.93 -11.01
CA GLY A 172 5.17 5.20 -11.01
C GLY A 172 5.50 5.80 -9.64
N ILE A 173 5.21 5.09 -8.53
CA ILE A 173 5.61 5.48 -7.17
C ILE A 173 6.96 4.84 -6.87
N THR A 174 8.05 5.54 -7.17
CA THR A 174 9.43 5.05 -7.03
C THR A 174 10.10 5.50 -5.72
N ASP A 175 9.59 6.53 -5.07
CA ASP A 175 10.06 6.99 -3.77
C ASP A 175 9.30 6.26 -2.66
N LEU A 176 9.80 5.07 -2.29
CA LEU A 176 9.25 4.22 -1.23
C LEU A 176 10.27 4.04 -0.12
N THR A 177 9.92 4.47 1.09
CA THR A 177 10.69 4.19 2.31
C THR A 177 10.04 3.05 3.10
N SER A 178 10.84 2.04 3.46
CA SER A 178 10.41 0.86 4.22
C SER A 178 10.83 0.95 5.68
N ILE A 179 9.90 0.64 6.60
CA ILE A 179 10.15 0.48 8.03
C ILE A 179 9.79 -0.96 8.41
N PHE A 180 10.74 -1.72 8.91
CA PHE A 180 10.55 -3.10 9.29
C PHE A 180 10.43 -3.25 10.81
N VAL A 181 9.38 -3.94 11.25
CA VAL A 181 9.14 -4.35 12.63
C VAL A 181 9.37 -5.85 12.69
N GLU A 182 10.60 -6.25 12.96
CA GLU A 182 11.02 -7.65 12.94
C GLU A 182 12.19 -7.93 13.91
N PRO A 183 12.18 -9.12 14.57
CA PRO A 183 11.12 -10.11 14.61
C PRO A 183 9.99 -9.72 15.58
N THR A 184 8.74 -10.15 15.32
CA THR A 184 7.60 -9.91 16.22
C THR A 184 7.08 -11.18 16.91
N LEU A 185 7.54 -12.37 16.48
CA LEU A 185 7.26 -13.67 17.08
C LEU A 185 8.56 -14.24 17.70
N SER A 186 9.09 -13.53 18.68
CA SER A 186 10.30 -13.85 19.42
C SER A 186 10.07 -13.65 20.92
N ALA A 187 11.14 -13.72 21.74
CA ALA A 187 11.04 -13.38 23.14
C ALA A 187 10.49 -11.96 23.34
N PRO A 188 9.66 -11.69 24.38
CA PRO A 188 8.99 -10.40 24.57
C PRO A 188 9.95 -9.21 24.48
N ALA A 189 11.09 -9.26 25.13
CA ALA A 189 12.08 -8.17 25.13
C ALA A 189 12.64 -7.88 23.72
N GLU A 190 12.85 -8.91 22.89
CA GLU A 190 13.34 -8.77 21.53
C GLU A 190 12.27 -8.14 20.62
N SER A 191 11.02 -8.62 20.73
CA SER A 191 9.89 -8.04 20.00
C SER A 191 9.63 -6.59 20.39
N GLU A 192 9.73 -6.24 21.67
CA GLU A 192 9.61 -4.87 22.16
C GLU A 192 10.73 -3.97 21.65
N ALA A 193 11.97 -4.47 21.64
CA ALA A 193 13.11 -3.75 21.08
C ALA A 193 12.94 -3.48 19.57
N ALA A 194 12.43 -4.45 18.80
CA ALA A 194 12.12 -4.29 17.39
C ALA A 194 11.07 -3.19 17.15
N VAL A 195 10.01 -3.17 17.96
CA VAL A 195 8.98 -2.12 17.88
C VAL A 195 9.55 -0.75 18.27
N ALA A 196 10.34 -0.66 19.33
CA ALA A 196 10.96 0.60 19.76
C ALA A 196 11.87 1.17 18.68
N LYS A 197 12.75 0.36 18.09
CA LYS A 197 13.61 0.73 16.97
C LYS A 197 12.82 1.25 15.77
N ALA A 198 11.75 0.55 15.38
CA ALA A 198 10.90 0.96 14.26
C ALA A 198 10.16 2.28 14.54
N LYS A 199 9.72 2.54 15.77
CA LYS A 199 9.14 3.83 16.18
C LYS A 199 10.14 4.98 16.09
N GLU A 200 11.38 4.79 16.52
CA GLU A 200 12.45 5.79 16.39
C GLU A 200 12.71 6.13 14.91
N GLN A 201 12.77 5.12 14.05
CA GLN A 201 12.88 5.30 12.60
C GLN A 201 11.69 6.09 12.05
N ALA A 202 10.47 5.76 12.47
CA ALA A 202 9.25 6.44 12.05
C ALA A 202 9.25 7.93 12.44
N VAL A 203 9.62 8.26 13.69
CA VAL A 203 9.72 9.64 14.15
C VAL A 203 10.79 10.42 13.38
N THR A 204 11.96 9.82 13.17
CA THR A 204 13.07 10.44 12.43
C THR A 204 12.69 10.69 10.98
N LEU A 205 12.04 9.73 10.34
CA LEU A 205 11.56 9.87 8.96
C LEU A 205 10.50 10.96 8.85
N ALA A 206 9.51 10.99 9.73
CA ALA A 206 8.40 11.95 9.69
C ALA A 206 8.87 13.40 9.71
N LYS A 207 9.91 13.72 10.47
CA LYS A 207 10.46 15.09 10.60
C LYS A 207 11.01 15.66 9.29
N ARG A 208 11.43 14.82 8.35
CA ARG A 208 12.07 15.20 7.07
C ARG A 208 11.31 14.76 5.82
N TRP A 209 10.19 14.07 6.01
CA TRP A 209 9.56 13.34 4.89
C TRP A 209 8.87 14.24 3.88
N LEU A 210 8.31 15.37 4.29
CA LEU A 210 7.62 16.32 3.42
C LEU A 210 8.34 17.68 3.32
N SER A 211 9.58 17.73 3.82
CA SER A 211 10.46 18.91 3.64
C SER A 211 11.01 19.01 2.23
#